data_cf631610ff96620dff84760b74e03d95
#
_entry.id   cf631610ff96620dff84760b74e03d95
#
_cell.length_a   1.000
_cell.length_b   1.000
_cell.length_c   1.000
_cell.angle_alpha   90.00
_cell.angle_beta   90.00
_cell.angle_gamma   90.00
#
_symmetry.space_group_name_H-M   'P 1'
#
loop_
_entity.id
_entity.type
_entity.pdbx_description
1 polymer ?
#
loop_
_entity_poly.entity_id
_entity_poly.type
_entity_poly.pdbx_seq_one_letter_code
_entity_poly.pdbx_strand_id
1 'polypeptide(L)' 'VVVLVTGDGDFIPLVSYLRENKGCLVETVAFQQSTSSKLIEAVDDFIDLGANRAFLLKRRV' A
#
# COMPACT_ATOMS: atom_id res chain seq x y z
N VAL A 1 2.43 -2.26 -12.10
CA VAL A 1 2.50 -2.18 -10.63
C VAL A 1 2.81 -0.75 -10.22
N VAL A 2 2.00 -0.23 -9.31
CA VAL A 2 2.22 1.09 -8.73
C VAL A 2 2.52 0.91 -7.26
N VAL A 3 3.60 1.54 -6.79
CA VAL A 3 4.01 1.47 -5.39
C VAL A 3 3.83 2.85 -4.76
N LEU A 4 3.01 2.90 -3.70
CA LEU A 4 2.80 4.12 -2.92
C LEU A 4 3.58 4.02 -1.62
N VAL A 5 4.32 5.07 -1.29
CA VAL A 5 5.06 5.12 -0.03
C VAL A 5 4.36 6.13 0.87
N THR A 6 3.17 5.77 1.31
CA THR A 6 2.34 6.64 2.14
C THR A 6 1.24 5.83 2.82
N GLY A 7 0.81 6.27 3.99
CA GLY A 7 -0.32 5.69 4.69
C GLY A 7 -1.55 6.60 4.70
N ASP A 8 -1.54 7.65 3.89
CA ASP A 8 -2.59 8.66 3.89
C ASP A 8 -3.83 8.14 3.14
N GLY A 9 -4.96 8.10 3.83
CA GLY A 9 -6.22 7.67 3.23
C GLY A 9 -6.71 8.55 2.10
N ASP A 10 -6.16 9.75 1.95
CA ASP A 10 -6.54 10.63 0.84
C ASP A 10 -6.13 10.05 -0.52
N PHE A 11 -5.27 9.03 -0.53
CA PHE A 11 -4.88 8.36 -1.77
C PHE A 11 -5.83 7.24 -2.19
N ILE A 12 -6.87 6.94 -1.37
CA ILE A 12 -7.82 5.87 -1.71
C ILE A 12 -8.51 6.12 -3.06
N PRO A 13 -8.97 7.33 -3.38
CA PRO A 13 -9.56 7.56 -4.71
C PRO A 13 -8.59 7.26 -5.86
N LEU A 14 -7.30 7.59 -5.67
CA LEU A 14 -6.30 7.28 -6.68
C LEU A 14 -6.11 5.77 -6.82
N VAL A 15 -6.06 5.05 -5.69
CA VAL A 15 -5.92 3.59 -5.70
C VAL A 15 -7.09 2.97 -6.47
N SER A 16 -8.31 3.39 -6.17
CA SER A 16 -9.49 2.86 -6.85
C SER A 16 -9.42 3.12 -8.34
N TYR A 17 -9.03 4.34 -8.72
CA TYR A 17 -8.92 4.69 -10.12
C TYR A 17 -7.89 3.80 -10.84
N LEU A 18 -6.73 3.61 -10.24
CA LEU A 18 -5.67 2.82 -10.85
C LEU A 18 -6.07 1.36 -11.00
N ARG A 19 -6.72 0.80 -9.98
CA ARG A 19 -7.12 -0.61 -10.03
C ARG A 19 -8.27 -0.84 -10.98
N GLU A 20 -9.28 0.03 -10.97
CA GLU A 20 -10.52 -0.20 -11.72
C GLU A 20 -10.43 0.26 -13.15
N ASN A 21 -9.74 1.36 -13.40
CA ASN A 21 -9.71 1.95 -14.74
C ASN A 21 -8.43 1.68 -15.51
N LYS A 22 -7.34 1.41 -14.81
CA LYS A 22 -6.05 1.16 -15.45
C LYS A 22 -5.57 -0.27 -15.31
N GLY A 23 -6.25 -1.08 -14.51
CA GLY A 23 -5.86 -2.46 -14.30
C GLY A 23 -4.52 -2.62 -13.61
N CYS A 24 -4.10 -1.63 -12.84
CA CYS A 24 -2.82 -1.68 -12.14
C CYS A 24 -2.92 -2.46 -10.84
N LEU A 25 -1.84 -3.15 -10.48
CA LEU A 25 -1.67 -3.64 -9.12
C LEU A 25 -1.08 -2.51 -8.29
N VAL A 26 -1.64 -2.25 -7.13
CA VAL A 26 -1.21 -1.14 -6.27
C VAL A 26 -0.69 -1.71 -4.97
N GLU A 27 0.53 -1.33 -4.61
CA GLU A 27 1.16 -1.71 -3.35
C GLU A 27 1.42 -0.46 -2.53
N THR A 28 1.31 -0.58 -1.22
CA THR A 28 1.65 0.51 -0.31
C THR A 28 2.73 0.04 0.65
N VAL A 29 3.70 0.90 0.90
CA VAL A 29 4.77 0.68 1.86
C VAL A 29 4.67 1.78 2.91
N ALA A 30 4.38 1.42 4.15
CA ALA A 30 4.20 2.41 5.21
C ALA A 30 4.22 1.72 6.57
N PHE A 31 4.16 2.50 7.65
CA PHE A 31 3.99 1.96 8.97
C PHE A 31 2.51 1.72 9.23
N GLN A 32 2.15 0.50 9.59
CA GLN A 32 0.75 0.14 9.81
C GLN A 32 0.10 1.03 10.86
N GLN A 33 0.83 1.38 11.90
CA GLN A 33 0.30 2.16 13.01
C GLN A 33 -0.19 3.55 12.59
N SER A 34 0.40 4.10 11.53
CA SER A 34 0.02 5.43 11.06
C SER A 34 -0.68 5.38 9.70
N THR A 35 -1.09 4.19 9.27
CA THR A 35 -1.72 4.02 7.96
C THR A 35 -3.23 3.86 8.14
N SER A 36 -3.98 4.51 7.27
CA SER A 36 -5.43 4.34 7.23
C SER A 36 -5.79 2.88 6.98
N SER A 37 -6.65 2.32 7.82
CA SER A 37 -7.09 0.94 7.64
C SER A 37 -7.83 0.76 6.32
N LYS A 38 -8.53 1.79 5.87
CA LYS A 38 -9.24 1.73 4.59
C LYS A 38 -8.26 1.69 3.42
N LEU A 39 -7.11 2.36 3.54
CA LEU A 39 -6.09 2.29 2.51
C LEU A 39 -5.50 0.89 2.45
N ILE A 40 -5.24 0.27 3.60
CA ILE A 40 -4.72 -1.09 3.65
C ILE A 40 -5.67 -2.06 2.94
N GLU A 41 -6.96 -1.88 3.12
CA GLU A 41 -7.96 -2.72 2.47
C GLU A 41 -8.06 -2.46 0.97
N ALA A 42 -7.79 -1.23 0.55
CA ALA A 42 -7.98 -0.83 -0.84
C ALA A 42 -6.85 -1.29 -1.75
N VAL A 43 -5.64 -1.47 -1.21
CA VAL A 43 -4.48 -1.84 -2.03
C VAL A 43 -4.38 -3.35 -2.21
N ASP A 44 -3.64 -3.77 -3.23
CA ASP A 44 -3.45 -5.18 -3.49
C ASP A 44 -2.43 -5.83 -2.57
N ASP A 45 -1.45 -5.04 -2.12
CA ASP A 45 -0.43 -5.52 -1.20
C ASP A 45 0.01 -4.40 -0.28
N PHE A 46 0.31 -4.75 0.96
CA PHE A 46 0.75 -3.78 1.95
C PHE A 46 2.00 -4.29 2.65
N ILE A 47 3.02 -3.46 2.70
CA ILE A 47 4.27 -3.79 3.37
C ILE A 47 4.40 -2.89 4.57
N ASP A 48 4.38 -3.49 5.76
CA ASP A 48 4.48 -2.77 7.02
C ASP A 48 5.96 -2.61 7.41
N LEU A 49 6.43 -1.39 7.38
CA LEU A 49 7.82 -1.09 7.69
C LEU A 49 8.15 -1.35 9.16
N GLY A 50 7.15 -1.35 10.02
CA GLY A 50 7.37 -1.53 11.46
C GLY A 50 7.24 -2.95 11.96
N ALA A 51 6.67 -3.85 11.15
CA ALA A 51 6.33 -5.18 11.63
C ALA A 51 7.54 -6.09 11.71
N ASN A 52 8.43 -6.02 10.73
CA ASN A 52 9.58 -6.90 10.68
C ASN A 52 10.67 -6.24 9.84
N ARG A 53 11.82 -6.05 10.44
CA ARG A 53 12.94 -5.39 9.76
C ARG A 53 13.37 -6.11 8.50
N ALA A 54 13.16 -7.41 8.43
CA ALA A 54 13.52 -8.17 7.25
C ALA A 54 12.72 -7.73 6.02
N PHE A 55 11.53 -7.17 6.21
CA PHE A 55 10.74 -6.66 5.09
C PHE A 55 11.38 -5.45 4.43
N LEU A 56 12.22 -4.74 5.14
CA LEU A 56 12.91 -3.59 4.57
C LEU A 56 13.91 -4.01 3.51
N LEU A 57 14.36 -5.27 3.57
CA LEU A 57 15.38 -5.80 2.68
C LEU A 57 14.85 -6.80 1.68
N LYS A 58 13.64 -7.32 1.91
CA LYS A 58 13.06 -8.35 1.08
C LYS A 58 11.70 -7.93 0.59
N ARG A 59 11.41 -8.22 -0.64
CA ARG A 59 10.07 -8.04 -1.15
C ARG A 59 9.20 -9.16 -0.65
N ARG A 60 7.99 -8.78 -0.34
CA ARG A 60 6.95 -9.74 -0.07
C ARG A 60 6.46 -10.32 -1.38
N VAL A 61 6.33 -11.59 -1.47
CA VAL A 61 5.87 -12.25 -2.70
C VAL A 61 4.58 -12.98 -2.45
#